data_6834cbcec20053aa1a905b84b276f035
#
_entry.id   6834cbcec20053aa1a905b84b276f035
#
_cell.length_a   1.000
_cell.length_b   1.000
_cell.length_c   1.000
_cell.angle_alpha   90.00
_cell.angle_beta   90.00
_cell.angle_gamma   90.00
#
_symmetry.space_group_name_H-M   'P 1'
#
loop_
_entity.id
_entity.type
_entity.pdbx_description
1 polymer ?
#
loop_
_entity_poly.entity_id
_entity_poly.type
_entity_poly.pdbx_seq_one_letter_code
_entity_poly.pdbx_strand_id
1 'polypeptide(L)' 'MKIGFIGAGHVAQVLSELFIKAGNSVILTNRHGLTRLRPIVEKLGSKASAGNLEQVAQQELIILALPFKAVFD' A
#
# COMPACT_ATOMS: atom_id res chain seq x y z
N MET A 1 -9.54 -7.10 -8.46
CA MET A 1 -9.95 -6.24 -7.33
C MET A 1 -8.92 -5.14 -7.10
N LYS A 2 -9.35 -4.00 -6.67
CA LYS A 2 -8.44 -2.93 -6.27
C LYS A 2 -8.32 -2.92 -4.74
N ILE A 3 -7.10 -2.96 -4.25
CA ILE A 3 -6.82 -3.08 -2.83
C ILE A 3 -6.02 -1.87 -2.36
N GLY A 4 -6.52 -1.21 -1.31
CA GLY A 4 -5.85 -0.05 -0.73
C GLY A 4 -5.04 -0.44 0.49
N PHE A 5 -3.82 0.09 0.60
CA PHE A 5 -2.96 -0.12 1.75
C PHE A 5 -2.71 1.20 2.46
N ILE A 6 -3.02 1.24 3.75
CA ILE A 6 -2.62 2.35 4.59
C ILE A 6 -1.34 1.91 5.30
N GLY A 7 -0.22 2.49 4.87
CA GLY A 7 1.10 2.08 5.28
C GLY A 7 1.84 1.45 4.12
N ALA A 8 3.15 1.60 4.10
CA ALA A 8 3.99 1.11 3.00
C ALA A 8 5.28 0.46 3.51
N GLY A 9 5.22 -0.12 4.70
CA GLY A 9 6.35 -0.84 5.26
C GLY A 9 6.54 -2.20 4.63
N HIS A 10 7.41 -3.01 5.22
CA HIS A 10 7.75 -4.31 4.67
C HIS A 10 6.54 -5.22 4.48
N VAL A 11 5.65 -5.28 5.47
CA VAL A 11 4.46 -6.14 5.39
C VAL A 11 3.56 -5.72 4.24
N ALA A 12 3.32 -4.41 4.08
CA ALA A 12 2.50 -3.91 3.00
C ALA A 12 3.09 -4.26 1.64
N GLN A 13 4.42 -4.19 1.51
CA GLN A 13 5.10 -4.52 0.26
C GLN A 13 4.97 -6.01 -0.08
N VAL A 14 5.15 -6.88 0.91
CA VAL A 14 5.02 -8.33 0.70
C VAL A 14 3.60 -8.69 0.30
N LEU A 15 2.61 -8.17 1.02
CA LEU A 15 1.20 -8.44 0.71
C LEU A 15 0.81 -7.87 -0.64
N SER A 16 1.29 -6.68 -0.99
CA SER A 16 1.02 -6.08 -2.30
C SER A 16 1.54 -6.97 -3.42
N GLU A 17 2.74 -7.51 -3.27
CA GLU A 17 3.32 -8.41 -4.24
C GLU A 17 2.47 -9.66 -4.43
N LEU A 18 2.01 -10.25 -3.34
CA LEU A 18 1.15 -11.43 -3.39
C LEU A 18 -0.19 -11.13 -4.09
N PHE A 19 -0.82 -10.01 -3.76
CA PHE A 19 -2.08 -9.63 -4.38
C PHE A 19 -1.93 -9.33 -5.86
N ILE A 20 -0.83 -8.71 -6.26
CA ILE A 20 -0.56 -8.43 -7.67
C ILE A 20 -0.36 -9.73 -8.44
N LYS A 21 0.35 -10.69 -7.87
CA LYS A 21 0.52 -12.02 -8.49
C LYS A 21 -0.81 -12.74 -8.66
N ALA A 22 -1.77 -12.46 -7.78
CA ALA A 22 -3.11 -13.04 -7.86
C ALA A 22 -4.04 -12.30 -8.82
N GLY A 23 -3.54 -11.29 -9.54
CA GLY A 23 -4.31 -10.56 -10.54
C GLY A 23 -4.97 -9.27 -10.04
N ASN A 24 -4.62 -8.80 -8.86
CA ASN A 24 -5.17 -7.57 -8.29
C ASN A 24 -4.27 -6.38 -8.54
N SER A 25 -4.82 -5.17 -8.45
CA SER A 25 -4.04 -3.95 -8.40
C SER A 25 -4.07 -3.38 -6.99
N VAL A 26 -3.03 -2.64 -6.63
CA VAL A 26 -2.89 -2.07 -5.30
C VAL A 26 -2.61 -0.58 -5.38
N ILE A 27 -3.09 0.15 -4.39
CA ILE A 27 -2.75 1.56 -4.20
C ILE A 27 -2.29 1.73 -2.75
N LEU A 28 -1.14 2.36 -2.58
CA LEU A 28 -0.53 2.54 -1.27
C LEU A 28 -0.48 4.00 -0.88
N THR A 29 -0.65 4.25 0.40
CA THR A 29 -0.40 5.57 0.98
C THR A 29 0.44 5.40 2.24
N ASN A 30 1.21 6.42 2.57
CA ASN A 30 1.95 6.48 3.82
C ASN A 30 1.98 7.92 4.34
N ARG A 31 2.45 8.09 5.56
CA ARG A 31 2.56 9.42 6.18
C ARG A 31 3.81 10.18 5.77
N HIS A 32 4.71 9.55 5.03
CA HIS A 32 5.97 10.16 4.60
C HIS A 32 5.92 10.78 3.21
N GLY A 33 4.79 10.62 2.51
CA GLY A 33 4.55 11.25 1.23
C GLY A 33 5.00 10.44 0.03
N LEU A 34 4.71 10.98 -1.14
CA LEU A 34 4.91 10.30 -2.42
C LEU A 34 6.38 10.00 -2.72
N THR A 35 7.29 10.82 -2.24
CA THR A 35 8.72 10.62 -2.50
C THR A 35 9.20 9.27 -1.97
N ARG A 36 8.71 8.89 -0.80
CA ARG A 36 9.04 7.58 -0.20
C ARG A 36 8.32 6.43 -0.88
N LEU A 37 7.12 6.68 -1.40
CA LEU A 37 6.33 5.65 -2.08
C LEU A 37 6.82 5.32 -3.46
N ARG A 38 7.42 6.28 -4.16
CA ARG A 38 7.81 6.10 -5.54
C ARG A 38 8.71 4.89 -5.79
N PRO A 39 9.80 4.67 -5.04
CA PRO A 39 10.63 3.48 -5.26
C PRO A 39 9.88 2.18 -5.00
N ILE A 40 8.98 2.19 -4.03
CA ILE A 40 8.19 1.01 -3.68
C ILE A 40 7.24 0.65 -4.81
N VAL A 41 6.54 1.63 -5.34
CA VAL A 41 5.58 1.45 -6.44
C VAL A 41 6.31 0.98 -7.70
N GLU A 42 7.47 1.55 -8.00
CA GLU A 42 8.27 1.15 -9.15
C GLU A 42 8.71 -0.31 -9.03
N LYS A 43 9.12 -0.72 -7.84
CA LYS A 43 9.54 -2.10 -7.59
C LYS A 43 8.37 -3.08 -7.75
N LEU A 44 7.18 -2.69 -7.34
CA LEU A 44 6.00 -3.53 -7.43
C LEU A 44 5.45 -3.65 -8.85
N GLY A 45 5.69 -2.66 -9.69
CA GLY A 45 5.32 -2.71 -11.10
C GLY A 45 4.05 -1.95 -11.46
N SER A 46 3.54 -2.20 -12.66
CA SER A 46 2.47 -1.40 -13.25
C SER A 46 1.11 -1.54 -12.55
N LYS A 47 0.92 -2.56 -11.76
CA LYS A 47 -0.33 -2.76 -11.02
C LYS A 47 -0.33 -2.09 -9.66
N ALA A 48 0.76 -1.43 -9.28
CA ALA A 48 0.87 -0.68 -8.05
C ALA A 48 0.85 0.81 -8.35
N SER A 49 0.23 1.57 -7.48
CA SER A 49 0.21 3.02 -7.57
C SER A 49 0.26 3.65 -6.18
N ALA A 50 0.64 4.91 -6.13
CA ALA A 50 0.66 5.69 -4.91
C ALA A 50 -0.53 6.65 -4.91
N GLY A 51 -1.08 6.90 -3.74
CA GLY A 51 -2.20 7.82 -3.62
C GLY A 51 -2.28 8.42 -2.23
N ASN A 52 -3.24 9.31 -2.05
CA ASN A 52 -3.51 9.89 -0.73
C ASN A 52 -4.48 8.99 0.04
N LEU A 53 -4.69 9.31 1.31
CA LEU A 53 -5.55 8.51 2.18
C LEU A 53 -6.98 8.41 1.63
N GLU A 54 -7.50 9.50 1.07
CA GLU A 54 -8.84 9.52 0.51
C GLU A 54 -8.98 8.53 -0.65
N GLN A 55 -8.00 8.51 -1.54
CA GLN A 55 -8.00 7.58 -2.66
C GLN A 55 -7.93 6.13 -2.21
N VAL A 56 -7.10 5.85 -1.20
CA VAL A 56 -6.99 4.50 -0.63
C VAL A 56 -8.29 4.08 0.02
N ALA A 57 -8.95 4.99 0.72
CA ALA A 57 -10.20 4.70 1.42
C ALA A 57 -11.36 4.35 0.48
N GLN A 58 -11.27 4.69 -0.79
CA GLN A 58 -12.31 4.39 -1.77
C GLN A 58 -12.21 2.99 -2.36
N GLN A 59 -11.18 2.24 -2.01
CA GLN A 59 -10.99 0.92 -2.60
C GLN A 59 -11.91 -0.13 -2.00
N GLU A 60 -12.10 -1.23 -2.73
CA GLU A 60 -12.99 -2.32 -2.31
C GLU A 60 -12.51 -3.03 -1.04
N LEU A 61 -11.20 -3.15 -0.90
CA LEU A 61 -10.58 -3.75 0.28
C LEU A 61 -9.49 -2.82 0.76
N ILE A 62 -9.48 -2.55 2.05
CA ILE A 62 -8.49 -1.67 2.66
C ILE A 62 -7.72 -2.47 3.71
N ILE A 63 -6.40 -2.48 3.57
CA ILE A 63 -5.52 -3.17 4.51
C ILE A 63 -4.72 -2.13 5.29
N LEU A 64 -4.81 -2.22 6.60
CA LEU A 64 -4.11 -1.34 7.51
C LEU A 64 -2.81 -2.02 7.91
N ALA A 65 -1.71 -1.55 7.34
CA ALA A 65 -0.37 -2.12 7.57
C ALA A 65 0.50 -1.15 8.35
N LEU A 66 0.08 -0.85 9.56
CA LEU A 66 0.78 0.07 10.44
C LEU A 66 1.72 -0.68 11.38
N PRO A 67 2.79 -0.02 11.87
CA PRO A 67 3.65 -0.62 12.88
C PRO A 67 2.93 -0.64 14.23
N PHE A 68 2.32 -1.76 14.55
CA PHE A 68 1.53 -1.89 15.77
C PHE A 68 2.32 -1.59 17.04
N LYS A 69 3.60 -1.83 17.03
CA LYS A 69 4.45 -1.48 18.15
C LYS A 69 4.39 0.00 18.47
N ALA A 70 4.36 0.84 17.44
CA ALA A 70 4.25 2.28 17.62
C ALA A 70 2.88 2.71 18.16
N VAL A 71 1.85 1.91 17.92
CA VAL A 71 0.50 2.18 18.43
C VAL A 71 0.42 1.90 19.93
N PHE A 72 1.10 0.87 20.39
CA PHE A 72 1.02 0.45 21.80
C PHE A 72 2.12 1.03 22.69
N ASP A 73 3.15 1.61 22.12
CA ASP A 73 4.20 2.28 22.87
C ASP A 73 3.78 3.70 23.24
#